data_838b9d2641bc9ea2f0907d8c0556fbef
#
_entry.id   838b9d2641bc9ea2f0907d8c0556fbef
#
_cell.length_a   1.000
_cell.length_b   1.000
_cell.length_c   1.000
_cell.angle_alpha   90.00
_cell.angle_beta   90.00
_cell.angle_gamma   90.00
#
_symmetry.space_group_name_H-M   'P 1'
#
loop_
_entity.id
_entity.type
_entity.pdbx_description
1 polymer ?
#
loop_
_entity_poly.entity_id
_entity_poly.type
_entity_poly.pdbx_seq_one_letter_code
_entity_poly.pdbx_strand_id
1 'polypeptide(L)'
;MIGKALANTDHPVMAHIVPMRRCNLSCAYCNEYDDVSKPVPIETMYGRIDRLAELGTTIVTISGGEPLLHPELDLIIARIRQHGIIAGMITNGYLLTAERIHKLNDAGLDHLQISIDNVKPDDISKKSLKVLDKKLQLLSQHAVFHININSVVGGGIHNPQDAVVVGTRALELGFTSTIGIIHDGSGQLKPLQPEEREVYRHMKSFEKKNYSRFNHFQDAIADGKANNWRCRAGSRYLYVCEDGLVHYCSQQRGYPAKPLVEYTIDDVRREFLTEKGCAPHCTVSCVHQISYIDHWRAPQTISAMPAPQEIDVDVRELVQIE
;
A
#
# COMPACT_ATOMS: atom_id res chain seq x y z
N MET A 1 -3.50 -21.54 -1.24
CA MET A 1 -2.77 -20.30 -1.51
C MET A 1 -1.44 -20.21 -0.77
N ILE A 2 -1.42 -20.19 0.56
CA ILE A 2 -0.19 -20.13 1.38
C ILE A 2 0.77 -21.27 1.02
N GLY A 3 0.27 -22.51 0.87
CA GLY A 3 1.09 -23.65 0.47
C GLY A 3 1.82 -23.45 -0.88
N LYS A 4 1.18 -22.84 -1.89
CA LYS A 4 1.83 -22.50 -3.16
C LYS A 4 2.92 -21.46 -2.96
N ALA A 5 2.65 -20.41 -2.17
CA ALA A 5 3.63 -19.36 -1.88
C ALA A 5 4.86 -19.89 -1.15
N LEU A 6 4.67 -20.89 -0.27
CA LEU A 6 5.76 -21.54 0.45
C LEU A 6 6.46 -22.62 -0.38
N ALA A 7 5.82 -23.20 -1.39
CA ALA A 7 6.40 -24.29 -2.19
C ALA A 7 7.50 -23.82 -3.14
N ASN A 8 7.31 -22.68 -3.81
CA ASN A 8 8.29 -22.12 -4.74
C ASN A 8 8.22 -20.59 -4.78
N THR A 9 9.21 -19.96 -5.40
CA THR A 9 9.36 -18.51 -5.51
C THR A 9 9.09 -17.97 -6.92
N ASP A 10 8.68 -18.82 -7.84
CA ASP A 10 8.55 -18.52 -9.28
C ASP A 10 7.21 -17.88 -9.65
N HIS A 11 6.57 -17.19 -8.71
CA HIS A 11 5.31 -16.48 -8.96
C HIS A 11 5.14 -15.32 -7.99
N PRO A 12 4.45 -14.25 -8.40
CA PRO A 12 4.04 -13.20 -7.48
C PRO A 12 3.01 -13.72 -6.46
N VAL A 13 3.11 -13.26 -5.22
CA VAL A 13 2.08 -13.52 -4.19
C VAL A 13 1.03 -12.44 -4.24
N MET A 14 1.46 -11.18 -4.34
CA MET A 14 0.58 -10.01 -4.38
C MET A 14 0.96 -9.08 -5.53
N ALA A 15 -0.03 -8.54 -6.19
CA ALA A 15 0.13 -7.42 -7.10
C ALA A 15 -0.78 -6.27 -6.69
N HIS A 16 -0.24 -5.05 -6.66
CA HIS A 16 -1.05 -3.85 -6.70
C HIS A 16 -1.27 -3.44 -8.15
N ILE A 17 -2.50 -3.07 -8.49
CA ILE A 17 -2.84 -2.52 -9.82
C ILE A 17 -3.48 -1.14 -9.67
N VAL A 18 -3.09 -0.24 -10.56
CA VAL A 18 -3.59 1.14 -10.59
C VAL A 18 -4.48 1.31 -11.83
N PRO A 19 -5.83 1.26 -11.67
CA PRO A 19 -6.75 1.47 -12.79
C PRO A 19 -6.90 2.95 -13.15
N MET A 20 -6.46 3.85 -12.28
CA MET A 20 -6.51 5.31 -12.47
C MET A 20 -5.64 6.02 -11.43
N ARG A 21 -4.92 7.07 -11.86
CA ARG A 21 -4.18 7.94 -10.93
C ARG A 21 -5.00 9.13 -10.42
N ARG A 22 -6.09 9.48 -11.13
CA ARG A 22 -6.94 10.57 -10.67
C ARG A 22 -7.46 10.27 -9.26
N CYS A 23 -7.41 11.30 -8.40
CA CYS A 23 -7.97 11.27 -7.06
C CYS A 23 -8.88 12.47 -6.83
N ASN A 24 -9.89 12.32 -5.99
CA ASN A 24 -10.77 13.41 -5.53
C ASN A 24 -10.20 14.13 -4.30
N LEU A 25 -9.02 13.73 -3.81
CA LEU A 25 -8.30 14.36 -2.70
C LEU A 25 -6.85 14.66 -3.11
N SER A 26 -6.25 15.67 -2.45
CA SER A 26 -4.85 16.08 -2.62
C SER A 26 -4.16 16.10 -1.26
N CYS A 27 -3.67 14.95 -0.79
CA CYS A 27 -2.91 14.86 0.45
C CYS A 27 -1.43 15.20 0.18
N ALA A 28 -0.80 16.01 1.05
CA ALA A 28 0.53 16.55 0.81
C ALA A 28 1.63 15.49 0.71
N TYR A 29 1.48 14.35 1.37
CA TYR A 29 2.44 13.24 1.34
C TYR A 29 2.22 12.25 0.19
N CYS A 30 1.11 12.40 -0.58
CA CYS A 30 0.75 11.42 -1.60
C CYS A 30 1.52 11.64 -2.91
N ASN A 31 2.19 10.60 -3.40
CA ASN A 31 2.91 10.60 -4.67
C ASN A 31 2.21 9.78 -5.77
N GLU A 32 0.99 9.28 -5.52
CA GLU A 32 0.27 8.37 -6.41
C GLU A 32 -0.94 9.01 -7.11
N TYR A 33 -1.20 10.30 -6.92
CA TYR A 33 -2.39 10.93 -7.50
C TYR A 33 -2.07 12.00 -8.54
N ASP A 34 -3.02 12.21 -9.42
CA ASP A 34 -3.16 13.43 -10.22
C ASP A 34 -4.64 13.82 -10.33
N ASP A 35 -4.93 14.91 -11.01
CA ASP A 35 -6.29 15.42 -11.27
C ASP A 35 -6.71 15.32 -12.74
N VAL A 36 -5.84 14.77 -13.61
CA VAL A 36 -5.98 14.80 -15.07
C VAL A 36 -6.16 13.43 -15.71
N SER A 37 -5.66 12.36 -15.11
CA SER A 37 -5.68 11.01 -15.68
C SER A 37 -7.09 10.51 -15.96
N LYS A 38 -7.22 9.78 -17.06
CA LYS A 38 -8.44 9.04 -17.41
C LYS A 38 -8.37 7.63 -16.83
N PRO A 39 -9.53 6.99 -16.60
CA PRO A 39 -9.58 5.58 -16.27
C PRO A 39 -8.90 4.74 -17.36
N VAL A 40 -8.13 3.73 -16.96
CA VAL A 40 -7.61 2.73 -17.89
C VAL A 40 -8.79 1.97 -18.49
N PRO A 41 -8.89 1.80 -19.82
CA PRO A 41 -10.00 1.08 -20.43
C PRO A 41 -10.17 -0.33 -19.88
N ILE A 42 -11.42 -0.78 -19.73
CA ILE A 42 -11.75 -2.06 -19.08
C ILE A 42 -11.07 -3.26 -19.76
N GLU A 43 -11.01 -3.29 -21.08
CA GLU A 43 -10.35 -4.36 -21.83
C GLU A 43 -8.85 -4.43 -21.54
N THR A 44 -8.22 -3.27 -21.37
CA THR A 44 -6.82 -3.19 -20.94
C THR A 44 -6.64 -3.73 -19.53
N MET A 45 -7.57 -3.40 -18.61
CA MET A 45 -7.55 -3.93 -17.24
C MET A 45 -7.74 -5.45 -17.23
N TYR A 46 -8.64 -5.98 -18.06
CA TYR A 46 -8.82 -7.42 -18.20
C TYR A 46 -7.53 -8.12 -18.65
N GLY A 47 -6.88 -7.60 -19.69
CA GLY A 47 -5.61 -8.16 -20.15
C GLY A 47 -4.51 -8.15 -19.08
N ARG A 48 -4.47 -7.10 -18.25
CA ARG A 48 -3.52 -7.01 -17.11
C ARG A 48 -3.82 -8.04 -16.02
N ILE A 49 -5.10 -8.22 -15.67
CA ILE A 49 -5.53 -9.20 -14.68
C ILE A 49 -5.26 -10.62 -15.17
N ASP A 50 -5.56 -10.90 -16.44
CA ASP A 50 -5.30 -12.19 -17.06
C ASP A 50 -3.80 -12.50 -17.03
N ARG A 51 -2.96 -11.52 -17.36
CA ARG A 51 -1.50 -11.68 -17.28
C ARG A 51 -1.01 -11.95 -15.86
N LEU A 52 -1.55 -11.27 -14.85
CA LEU A 52 -1.23 -11.56 -13.46
C LEU A 52 -1.67 -12.96 -13.04
N ALA A 53 -2.81 -13.43 -13.54
CA ALA A 53 -3.29 -14.80 -13.31
C ALA A 53 -2.36 -15.84 -13.96
N GLU A 54 -1.90 -15.63 -15.19
CA GLU A 54 -0.91 -16.47 -15.89
C GLU A 54 0.42 -16.55 -15.11
N LEU A 55 0.90 -15.43 -14.55
CA LEU A 55 2.06 -15.41 -13.68
C LEU A 55 1.83 -16.13 -12.34
N GLY A 56 0.59 -16.52 -12.06
CA GLY A 56 0.23 -17.25 -10.84
C GLY A 56 0.04 -16.40 -9.61
N THR A 57 -0.25 -15.11 -9.77
CA THR A 57 -0.53 -14.17 -8.69
C THR A 57 -1.69 -14.66 -7.83
N THR A 58 -1.59 -14.48 -6.52
CA THR A 58 -2.55 -15.00 -5.54
C THR A 58 -3.50 -13.92 -5.01
N ILE A 59 -3.01 -12.69 -4.88
CA ILE A 59 -3.74 -11.54 -4.35
C ILE A 59 -3.53 -10.38 -5.32
N VAL A 60 -4.61 -9.72 -5.70
CA VAL A 60 -4.57 -8.45 -6.44
C VAL A 60 -5.27 -7.40 -5.61
N THR A 61 -4.55 -6.32 -5.31
CA THR A 61 -5.09 -5.16 -4.60
C THR A 61 -5.19 -3.96 -5.55
N ILE A 62 -6.38 -3.42 -5.67
CA ILE A 62 -6.65 -2.23 -6.47
C ILE A 62 -6.28 -1.00 -5.65
N SER A 63 -5.41 -0.16 -6.18
CA SER A 63 -4.94 1.08 -5.53
C SER A 63 -4.78 2.21 -6.57
N GLY A 64 -3.96 3.20 -6.28
CA GLY A 64 -3.65 4.32 -7.16
C GLY A 64 -4.13 5.64 -6.58
N GLY A 65 -4.76 6.51 -7.39
CA GLY A 65 -5.45 7.70 -6.91
C GLY A 65 -6.67 7.30 -6.06
N GLU A 66 -7.87 7.38 -6.64
CA GLU A 66 -9.08 6.86 -5.96
C GLU A 66 -9.79 5.83 -6.85
N PRO A 67 -9.74 4.53 -6.51
CA PRO A 67 -10.37 3.48 -7.32
C PRO A 67 -11.88 3.66 -7.52
N LEU A 68 -12.59 4.22 -6.54
CA LEU A 68 -14.03 4.47 -6.65
C LEU A 68 -14.43 5.50 -7.71
N LEU A 69 -13.45 6.19 -8.32
CA LEU A 69 -13.69 7.03 -9.50
C LEU A 69 -13.75 6.23 -10.80
N HIS A 70 -13.22 4.99 -10.81
CA HIS A 70 -13.27 4.16 -12.01
C HIS A 70 -14.72 3.71 -12.29
N PRO A 71 -15.27 3.97 -13.48
CA PRO A 71 -16.69 3.70 -13.77
C PRO A 71 -17.03 2.20 -13.74
N GLU A 72 -16.08 1.34 -14.05
CA GLU A 72 -16.24 -0.11 -14.20
C GLU A 72 -15.43 -0.89 -13.14
N LEU A 73 -15.32 -0.31 -11.93
CA LEU A 73 -14.54 -0.91 -10.83
C LEU A 73 -15.07 -2.30 -10.42
N ASP A 74 -16.37 -2.48 -10.41
CA ASP A 74 -17.03 -3.75 -10.11
C ASP A 74 -16.67 -4.85 -11.12
N LEU A 75 -16.55 -4.51 -12.40
CA LEU A 75 -16.10 -5.44 -13.43
C LEU A 75 -14.63 -5.84 -13.26
N ILE A 76 -13.77 -4.89 -12.84
CA ILE A 76 -12.36 -5.17 -12.50
C ILE A 76 -12.28 -6.19 -11.35
N ILE A 77 -13.05 -5.97 -10.28
CA ILE A 77 -13.09 -6.87 -9.12
C ILE A 77 -13.62 -8.25 -9.55
N ALA A 78 -14.71 -8.29 -10.29
CA ALA A 78 -15.29 -9.53 -10.79
C ALA A 78 -14.29 -10.33 -11.66
N ARG A 79 -13.50 -9.65 -12.51
CA ARG A 79 -12.46 -10.32 -13.33
C ARG A 79 -11.38 -10.94 -12.47
N ILE A 80 -10.91 -10.24 -11.42
CA ILE A 80 -9.94 -10.78 -10.45
C ILE A 80 -10.52 -12.07 -9.82
N ARG A 81 -11.77 -12.01 -9.38
CA ARG A 81 -12.45 -13.13 -8.72
C ARG A 81 -12.69 -14.33 -9.64
N GLN A 82 -12.98 -14.10 -10.93
CA GLN A 82 -13.12 -15.16 -11.94
C GLN A 82 -11.87 -16.04 -12.05
N HIS A 83 -10.69 -15.48 -11.86
CA HIS A 83 -9.43 -16.24 -11.80
C HIS A 83 -9.16 -16.92 -10.45
N GLY A 84 -10.08 -16.83 -9.47
CA GLY A 84 -9.87 -17.38 -8.13
C GLY A 84 -8.83 -16.61 -7.30
N ILE A 85 -8.47 -15.41 -7.74
CA ILE A 85 -7.54 -14.50 -7.05
C ILE A 85 -8.29 -13.75 -5.96
N ILE A 86 -7.65 -13.49 -4.82
CA ILE A 86 -8.20 -12.64 -3.76
C ILE A 86 -8.19 -11.19 -4.24
N ALA A 87 -9.35 -10.53 -4.15
CA ALA A 87 -9.52 -9.14 -4.54
C ALA A 87 -9.47 -8.21 -3.32
N GLY A 88 -8.44 -7.38 -3.24
CA GLY A 88 -8.33 -6.29 -2.27
C GLY A 88 -8.54 -4.92 -2.92
N MET A 89 -8.90 -3.91 -2.13
CA MET A 89 -8.97 -2.52 -2.56
C MET A 89 -8.52 -1.58 -1.45
N ILE A 90 -7.82 -0.52 -1.83
CA ILE A 90 -7.47 0.61 -0.95
C ILE A 90 -8.17 1.85 -1.46
N THR A 91 -8.90 2.55 -0.58
CA THR A 91 -9.69 3.74 -0.94
C THR A 91 -9.61 4.81 0.14
N ASN A 92 -9.87 6.05 -0.23
CA ASN A 92 -10.13 7.12 0.72
C ASN A 92 -11.58 7.10 1.27
N GLY A 93 -12.46 6.30 0.68
CA GLY A 93 -13.82 6.06 1.14
C GLY A 93 -14.85 7.19 0.88
N TYR A 94 -14.45 8.32 0.36
CA TYR A 94 -15.33 9.51 0.21
C TYR A 94 -16.50 9.29 -0.74
N LEU A 95 -16.36 8.39 -1.70
CA LEU A 95 -17.37 8.08 -2.70
C LEU A 95 -18.24 6.87 -2.35
N LEU A 96 -18.07 6.28 -1.16
CA LEU A 96 -18.89 5.17 -0.70
C LEU A 96 -20.35 5.59 -0.48
N THR A 97 -21.26 4.78 -0.96
CA THR A 97 -22.71 4.82 -0.75
C THR A 97 -23.20 3.40 -0.51
N ALA A 98 -24.40 3.20 0.02
CA ALA A 98 -24.98 1.87 0.20
C ALA A 98 -25.02 1.10 -1.14
N GLU A 99 -25.42 1.76 -2.23
CA GLU A 99 -25.44 1.15 -3.58
C GLU A 99 -24.06 0.66 -4.01
N ARG A 100 -23.02 1.49 -3.81
CA ARG A 100 -21.64 1.09 -4.16
C ARG A 100 -21.15 -0.07 -3.29
N ILE A 101 -21.49 -0.10 -2.00
CA ILE A 101 -21.14 -1.22 -1.11
C ILE A 101 -21.79 -2.52 -1.61
N HIS A 102 -23.06 -2.48 -2.04
CA HIS A 102 -23.72 -3.64 -2.65
C HIS A 102 -23.02 -4.08 -3.94
N LYS A 103 -22.67 -3.17 -4.83
CA LYS A 103 -21.91 -3.50 -6.05
C LYS A 103 -20.57 -4.15 -5.74
N LEU A 104 -19.86 -3.67 -4.71
CA LEU A 104 -18.59 -4.29 -4.26
C LEU A 104 -18.80 -5.71 -3.69
N ASN A 105 -19.90 -5.93 -2.94
CA ASN A 105 -20.29 -7.26 -2.47
C ASN A 105 -20.55 -8.21 -3.65
N ASP A 106 -21.40 -7.78 -4.59
CA ASP A 106 -21.81 -8.58 -5.74
C ASP A 106 -20.62 -8.91 -6.68
N ALA A 107 -19.67 -7.98 -6.79
CA ALA A 107 -18.43 -8.20 -7.53
C ALA A 107 -17.46 -9.17 -6.83
N GLY A 108 -17.69 -9.46 -5.54
CA GLY A 108 -16.88 -10.41 -4.76
C GLY A 108 -15.62 -9.81 -4.16
N LEU A 109 -15.62 -8.53 -3.76
CA LEU A 109 -14.51 -7.94 -3.01
C LEU A 109 -14.26 -8.74 -1.73
N ASP A 110 -13.01 -9.09 -1.43
CA ASP A 110 -12.64 -9.83 -0.22
C ASP A 110 -12.16 -8.91 0.91
N HIS A 111 -11.45 -7.84 0.56
CA HIS A 111 -10.80 -6.96 1.54
C HIS A 111 -10.84 -5.50 1.10
N LEU A 112 -11.30 -4.63 2.00
CA LEU A 112 -11.28 -3.18 1.83
C LEU A 112 -10.40 -2.54 2.90
N GLN A 113 -9.42 -1.75 2.47
CA GLN A 113 -8.71 -0.84 3.36
C GLN A 113 -9.15 0.60 3.10
N ILE A 114 -9.52 1.30 4.17
CA ILE A 114 -9.81 2.74 4.11
C ILE A 114 -8.73 3.48 4.88
N SER A 115 -8.17 4.50 4.24
CA SER A 115 -7.18 5.37 4.87
C SER A 115 -7.90 6.54 5.54
N ILE A 116 -7.69 6.70 6.87
CA ILE A 116 -8.22 7.83 7.65
C ILE A 116 -7.11 8.30 8.60
N ASP A 117 -6.61 9.50 8.38
CA ASP A 117 -5.43 9.99 9.08
C ASP A 117 -5.78 10.96 10.22
N ASN A 118 -6.87 11.72 10.06
CA ASN A 118 -7.25 12.78 10.99
C ASN A 118 -8.71 12.66 11.44
N VAL A 119 -9.08 13.29 12.55
CA VAL A 119 -10.48 13.49 12.95
C VAL A 119 -11.13 14.56 12.07
N LYS A 120 -10.41 15.66 11.78
CA LYS A 120 -10.84 16.73 10.85
C LYS A 120 -9.79 16.86 9.73
N PRO A 121 -10.20 17.24 8.51
CA PRO A 121 -9.25 17.43 7.42
C PRO A 121 -8.34 18.63 7.71
N ASP A 122 -7.07 18.52 7.31
CA ASP A 122 -6.07 19.60 7.40
C ASP A 122 -5.33 19.78 6.05
N ASP A 123 -4.23 20.50 6.05
CA ASP A 123 -3.40 20.74 4.87
C ASP A 123 -2.52 19.55 4.49
N ILE A 124 -2.22 18.66 5.44
CA ILE A 124 -1.42 17.46 5.21
C ILE A 124 -2.28 16.31 4.70
N SER A 125 -3.42 16.03 5.35
CA SER A 125 -4.34 14.99 4.91
C SER A 125 -5.80 15.45 4.89
N LYS A 126 -6.46 15.16 3.77
CA LYS A 126 -7.90 15.39 3.62
C LYS A 126 -8.76 14.22 4.12
N LYS A 127 -8.15 13.09 4.46
CA LYS A 127 -8.81 11.85 4.88
C LYS A 127 -9.22 11.96 6.35
N SER A 128 -10.48 12.20 6.62
CA SER A 128 -10.94 12.54 7.97
C SER A 128 -12.14 11.73 8.44
N LEU A 129 -12.13 11.37 9.72
CA LEU A 129 -13.21 10.63 10.37
C LEU A 129 -14.53 11.39 10.32
N LYS A 130 -14.50 12.72 10.54
CA LYS A 130 -15.70 13.57 10.53
C LYS A 130 -16.52 13.44 9.23
N VAL A 131 -15.84 13.30 8.10
CA VAL A 131 -16.53 13.13 6.80
C VAL A 131 -16.93 11.68 6.58
N LEU A 132 -16.16 10.72 7.08
CA LEU A 132 -16.30 9.30 6.77
C LEU A 132 -17.19 8.53 7.75
N ASP A 133 -17.46 9.02 8.97
CA ASP A 133 -18.15 8.25 10.01
C ASP A 133 -19.48 7.65 9.54
N LYS A 134 -20.32 8.44 8.84
CA LYS A 134 -21.58 7.93 8.29
C LYS A 134 -21.39 6.83 7.23
N LYS A 135 -20.30 6.91 6.47
CA LYS A 135 -19.93 5.89 5.46
C LYS A 135 -19.39 4.62 6.12
N LEU A 136 -18.67 4.76 7.23
CA LEU A 136 -18.23 3.63 8.05
C LEU A 136 -19.42 2.90 8.67
N GLN A 137 -20.47 3.63 9.11
CA GLN A 137 -21.73 3.04 9.57
C GLN A 137 -22.44 2.27 8.46
N LEU A 138 -22.49 2.80 7.23
CA LEU A 138 -23.06 2.07 6.08
C LEU A 138 -22.26 0.79 5.80
N LEU A 139 -20.94 0.85 5.87
CA LEU A 139 -20.09 -0.34 5.70
C LEU A 139 -20.36 -1.40 6.77
N SER A 140 -20.51 -1.01 8.05
CA SER A 140 -20.80 -1.96 9.11
C SER A 140 -22.18 -2.64 8.96
N GLN A 141 -23.10 -2.00 8.24
CA GLN A 141 -24.46 -2.51 7.99
C GLN A 141 -24.57 -3.38 6.74
N HIS A 142 -23.80 -3.08 5.70
CA HIS A 142 -24.03 -3.64 4.37
C HIS A 142 -22.86 -4.44 3.80
N ALA A 143 -21.62 -4.25 4.26
CA ALA A 143 -20.47 -4.94 3.70
C ALA A 143 -20.39 -6.39 4.17
N VAL A 144 -20.06 -7.31 3.25
CA VAL A 144 -19.81 -8.73 3.56
C VAL A 144 -18.31 -9.07 3.43
N PHE A 145 -17.47 -8.13 3.02
CA PHE A 145 -16.01 -8.25 2.93
C PHE A 145 -15.32 -7.73 4.20
N HIS A 146 -14.07 -8.13 4.40
CA HIS A 146 -13.27 -7.65 5.52
C HIS A 146 -12.90 -6.16 5.36
N ILE A 147 -13.00 -5.40 6.44
CA ILE A 147 -12.69 -3.96 6.45
C ILE A 147 -11.56 -3.69 7.44
N ASN A 148 -10.55 -2.97 6.95
CA ASN A 148 -9.47 -2.43 7.75
C ASN A 148 -9.42 -0.91 7.64
N ILE A 149 -9.33 -0.23 8.76
CA ILE A 149 -9.07 1.22 8.78
C ILE A 149 -7.58 1.42 9.07
N ASN A 150 -6.89 2.09 8.15
CA ASN A 150 -5.48 2.39 8.29
C ASN A 150 -5.26 3.87 8.55
N SER A 151 -4.58 4.19 9.64
CA SER A 151 -4.09 5.53 9.96
C SER A 151 -2.58 5.59 9.77
N VAL A 152 -2.01 6.79 9.77
CA VAL A 152 -0.57 6.99 9.64
C VAL A 152 -0.04 7.94 10.70
N VAL A 153 1.26 7.79 11.02
CA VAL A 153 2.04 8.71 11.86
C VAL A 153 3.34 9.07 11.16
N GLY A 154 3.95 10.15 11.58
CA GLY A 154 5.12 10.73 10.90
C GLY A 154 4.71 11.58 9.70
N GLY A 155 5.67 11.91 8.82
CA GLY A 155 5.41 12.62 7.57
C GLY A 155 4.81 14.02 7.72
N GLY A 156 4.87 14.61 8.92
CA GLY A 156 4.31 15.94 9.20
C GLY A 156 2.83 15.93 9.59
N ILE A 157 2.26 14.78 9.94
CA ILE A 157 0.90 14.71 10.53
C ILE A 157 0.83 15.61 11.77
N HIS A 158 -0.11 16.56 11.79
CA HIS A 158 -0.17 17.58 12.82
C HIS A 158 -0.67 17.06 14.18
N ASN A 159 -1.61 16.13 14.15
CA ASN A 159 -2.20 15.57 15.38
C ASN A 159 -2.15 14.04 15.38
N PRO A 160 -1.04 13.45 15.83
CA PRO A 160 -0.91 11.99 15.83
C PRO A 160 -1.95 11.28 16.70
N GLN A 161 -2.51 11.95 17.75
CA GLN A 161 -3.55 11.40 18.61
C GLN A 161 -4.86 11.10 17.84
N ASP A 162 -5.11 11.75 16.72
CA ASP A 162 -6.27 11.47 15.88
C ASP A 162 -6.30 10.00 15.42
N ALA A 163 -5.14 9.38 15.23
CA ALA A 163 -5.05 7.95 14.89
C ALA A 163 -5.70 7.05 15.95
N VAL A 164 -5.56 7.40 17.24
CA VAL A 164 -6.18 6.64 18.34
C VAL A 164 -7.70 6.76 18.29
N VAL A 165 -8.21 7.97 18.05
CA VAL A 165 -9.66 8.23 17.92
C VAL A 165 -10.23 7.45 16.74
N VAL A 166 -9.55 7.49 15.58
CA VAL A 166 -9.94 6.76 14.38
C VAL A 166 -9.91 5.25 14.62
N GLY A 167 -8.85 4.75 15.22
CA GLY A 167 -8.70 3.31 15.52
C GLY A 167 -9.76 2.80 16.50
N THR A 168 -10.04 3.56 17.57
CA THR A 168 -11.11 3.24 18.52
C THR A 168 -12.45 3.15 17.80
N ARG A 169 -12.76 4.14 16.95
CA ARG A 169 -14.01 4.15 16.18
C ARG A 169 -14.12 2.96 15.22
N ALA A 170 -13.02 2.58 14.60
CA ALA A 170 -12.98 1.39 13.74
C ALA A 170 -13.34 0.12 14.52
N LEU A 171 -12.77 -0.06 15.70
CA LEU A 171 -13.05 -1.23 16.56
C LEU A 171 -14.50 -1.27 17.06
N GLU A 172 -15.08 -0.10 17.41
CA GLU A 172 -16.51 0.02 17.79
C GLU A 172 -17.45 -0.47 16.67
N LEU A 173 -17.06 -0.24 15.40
CA LEU A 173 -17.83 -0.68 14.24
C LEU A 173 -17.54 -2.12 13.81
N GLY A 174 -16.69 -2.84 14.55
CA GLY A 174 -16.33 -4.23 14.26
C GLY A 174 -15.24 -4.40 13.20
N PHE A 175 -14.55 -3.32 12.81
CA PHE A 175 -13.47 -3.34 11.83
C PHE A 175 -12.11 -3.62 12.49
N THR A 176 -11.12 -3.97 11.68
CA THR A 176 -9.73 -3.95 12.13
C THR A 176 -9.14 -2.55 11.95
N SER A 177 -8.11 -2.25 12.75
CA SER A 177 -7.39 -0.99 12.63
C SER A 177 -5.90 -1.25 12.61
N THR A 178 -5.20 -0.54 11.72
CA THR A 178 -3.74 -0.60 11.57
C THR A 178 -3.16 0.81 11.54
N ILE A 179 -1.86 0.91 11.83
CA ILE A 179 -1.12 2.17 11.75
C ILE A 179 0.13 1.96 10.89
N GLY A 180 0.39 2.92 10.01
CA GLY A 180 1.59 2.98 9.19
C GLY A 180 2.48 4.16 9.56
N ILE A 181 3.79 4.01 9.41
CA ILE A 181 4.75 5.11 9.47
C ILE A 181 4.97 5.60 8.04
N ILE A 182 4.83 6.91 7.82
CA ILE A 182 5.02 7.49 6.50
C ILE A 182 6.23 8.44 6.45
N HIS A 183 6.74 8.60 5.22
CA HIS A 183 7.73 9.62 4.87
C HIS A 183 7.04 10.99 4.74
N ASP A 184 7.82 12.05 4.78
CA ASP A 184 7.32 13.41 4.52
C ASP A 184 7.06 13.67 3.01
N GLY A 185 6.56 14.85 2.68
CA GLY A 185 6.26 15.24 1.30
C GLY A 185 7.47 15.25 0.35
N SER A 186 8.71 15.26 0.88
CA SER A 186 9.95 15.12 0.10
C SER A 186 10.40 13.64 -0.07
N GLY A 187 9.64 12.69 0.47
CA GLY A 187 9.95 11.27 0.44
C GLY A 187 10.98 10.82 1.48
N GLN A 188 11.33 11.67 2.45
CA GLN A 188 12.29 11.34 3.49
C GLN A 188 11.59 10.76 4.73
N LEU A 189 12.15 9.66 5.23
CA LEU A 189 11.76 9.08 6.50
C LEU A 189 12.52 9.76 7.63
N LYS A 190 11.77 10.35 8.57
CA LYS A 190 12.30 10.89 9.81
C LYS A 190 11.92 9.99 10.98
N PRO A 191 12.81 9.84 12.01
CA PRO A 191 12.45 9.15 13.24
C PRO A 191 11.20 9.80 13.86
N LEU A 192 10.30 8.96 14.40
CA LEU A 192 9.10 9.46 15.06
C LEU A 192 9.46 10.32 16.29
N GLN A 193 8.77 11.42 16.45
CA GLN A 193 8.83 12.22 17.66
C GLN A 193 8.28 11.43 18.86
N PRO A 194 8.61 11.81 20.10
CA PRO A 194 8.17 11.06 21.28
C PRO A 194 6.65 10.82 21.34
N GLU A 195 5.85 11.81 21.01
CA GLU A 195 4.38 11.72 20.99
C GLU A 195 3.89 10.77 19.89
N GLU A 196 4.42 10.90 18.66
CA GLU A 196 4.11 10.01 17.55
C GLU A 196 4.45 8.54 17.87
N ARG A 197 5.57 8.31 18.57
CA ARG A 197 6.01 6.99 19.01
C ARG A 197 5.09 6.41 20.07
N GLU A 198 4.58 7.22 20.98
CA GLU A 198 3.59 6.80 21.97
C GLU A 198 2.29 6.37 21.31
N VAL A 199 1.77 7.18 20.40
CA VAL A 199 0.58 6.86 19.58
C VAL A 199 0.80 5.57 18.80
N TYR A 200 1.94 5.41 18.13
CA TYR A 200 2.28 4.20 17.39
C TYR A 200 2.22 2.95 18.30
N ARG A 201 2.83 3.01 19.49
CA ARG A 201 2.80 1.91 20.47
C ARG A 201 1.40 1.62 20.97
N HIS A 202 0.60 2.66 21.23
CA HIS A 202 -0.78 2.53 21.66
C HIS A 202 -1.63 1.82 20.59
N MET A 203 -1.53 2.27 19.34
CA MET A 203 -2.26 1.67 18.22
C MET A 203 -1.87 0.21 17.99
N LYS A 204 -0.61 -0.17 18.19
CA LYS A 204 -0.20 -1.58 18.14
C LYS A 204 -0.88 -2.45 19.19
N SER A 205 -1.33 -1.91 20.31
CA SER A 205 -2.10 -2.67 21.31
C SER A 205 -3.48 -3.08 20.81
N PHE A 206 -4.04 -2.38 19.82
CA PHE A 206 -5.31 -2.72 19.17
C PHE A 206 -5.19 -3.97 18.28
N GLU A 207 -4.00 -4.26 17.79
CA GLU A 207 -3.73 -5.33 16.83
C GLU A 207 -3.61 -6.74 17.46
N LYS A 208 -3.97 -6.92 18.73
CA LYS A 208 -3.64 -8.12 19.56
C LYS A 208 -3.99 -9.49 18.98
N LYS A 209 -4.72 -9.61 17.88
CA LYS A 209 -5.15 -10.93 17.42
C LYS A 209 -4.61 -11.40 16.07
N ASN A 210 -4.34 -10.54 15.07
CA ASN A 210 -4.03 -11.06 13.73
C ASN A 210 -2.97 -10.32 12.91
N TYR A 211 -2.61 -9.08 13.22
CA TYR A 211 -1.78 -8.25 12.35
C TYR A 211 -0.39 -7.92 12.90
N SER A 212 -0.21 -7.94 14.21
CA SER A 212 0.98 -7.43 14.89
C SER A 212 2.29 -8.11 14.46
N ARG A 213 2.25 -9.40 14.17
CA ARG A 213 3.46 -10.16 13.80
C ARG A 213 4.07 -9.73 12.46
N PHE A 214 3.26 -9.28 11.51
CA PHE A 214 3.72 -8.87 10.18
C PHE A 214 4.15 -7.41 10.11
N ASN A 215 3.82 -6.59 11.12
CA ASN A 215 4.16 -5.17 11.17
C ASN A 215 5.34 -4.85 12.11
N HIS A 216 6.03 -5.86 12.65
CA HIS A 216 7.19 -5.63 13.53
C HIS A 216 8.33 -4.84 12.89
N PHE A 217 8.44 -4.85 11.57
CA PHE A 217 9.43 -4.05 10.86
C PHE A 217 9.29 -2.55 11.14
N GLN A 218 8.07 -2.06 11.40
CA GLN A 218 7.83 -0.67 11.73
C GLN A 218 8.38 -0.27 13.11
N ASP A 219 8.59 -1.23 14.02
CA ASP A 219 9.17 -0.94 15.34
C ASP A 219 10.59 -0.39 15.24
N ALA A 220 11.41 -0.98 14.38
CA ALA A 220 12.74 -0.47 14.10
C ALA A 220 12.70 0.91 13.46
N ILE A 221 11.81 1.11 12.48
CA ILE A 221 11.63 2.41 11.81
C ILE A 221 11.15 3.50 12.79
N ALA A 222 10.22 3.17 13.69
CA ALA A 222 9.76 4.09 14.73
C ALA A 222 10.89 4.59 15.65
N ASP A 223 11.92 3.76 15.83
CA ASP A 223 13.12 4.07 16.59
C ASP A 223 14.26 4.65 15.71
N GLY A 224 14.02 4.90 14.42
CA GLY A 224 15.05 5.37 13.49
C GLY A 224 16.12 4.33 13.14
N LYS A 225 15.81 3.05 13.33
CA LYS A 225 16.73 1.94 13.07
C LYS A 225 16.43 1.25 11.75
N ALA A 226 17.48 0.76 11.10
CA ALA A 226 17.37 -0.05 9.91
C ALA A 226 16.78 -1.44 10.20
N ASN A 227 15.99 -1.96 9.29
CA ASN A 227 15.51 -3.33 9.33
C ASN A 227 16.43 -4.28 8.58
N ASN A 228 16.53 -5.52 9.07
CA ASN A 228 17.24 -6.59 8.41
C ASN A 228 16.27 -7.50 7.63
N TRP A 229 16.09 -7.21 6.35
CA TRP A 229 15.23 -8.01 5.48
C TRP A 229 15.59 -7.83 4.01
N ARG A 230 15.17 -8.75 3.17
CA ARG A 230 15.37 -8.67 1.73
C ARG A 230 14.07 -8.36 1.02
N CYS A 231 14.02 -7.21 0.36
CA CYS A 231 12.86 -6.79 -0.42
C CYS A 231 12.69 -7.69 -1.65
N ARG A 232 11.47 -8.25 -1.83
CA ARG A 232 11.09 -9.10 -2.97
C ARG A 232 10.17 -8.37 -3.96
N ALA A 233 10.21 -7.04 -3.98
CA ALA A 233 9.54 -6.24 -4.99
C ALA A 233 10.06 -6.56 -6.40
N GLY A 234 9.17 -6.55 -7.39
CA GLY A 234 9.45 -7.05 -8.74
C GLY A 234 9.35 -8.58 -8.87
N SER A 235 9.28 -9.32 -7.74
CA SER A 235 9.19 -10.78 -7.72
C SER A 235 7.92 -11.25 -7.02
N ARG A 236 7.95 -11.30 -5.68
CA ARG A 236 6.81 -11.76 -4.87
C ARG A 236 5.72 -10.70 -4.73
N TYR A 237 6.09 -9.45 -4.90
CA TYR A 237 5.22 -8.29 -4.94
C TYR A 237 5.43 -7.54 -6.25
N LEU A 238 4.36 -7.25 -6.97
CA LEU A 238 4.36 -6.43 -8.18
C LEU A 238 3.55 -5.15 -7.95
N TYR A 239 3.97 -4.06 -8.54
CA TYR A 239 3.22 -2.81 -8.60
C TYR A 239 3.02 -2.43 -10.06
N VAL A 240 1.78 -2.54 -10.56
CA VAL A 240 1.45 -2.28 -11.96
C VAL A 240 0.72 -0.94 -12.05
N CYS A 241 1.39 0.04 -12.65
CA CYS A 241 0.85 1.38 -12.82
C CYS A 241 -0.19 1.46 -13.93
N GLU A 242 -0.82 2.63 -14.03
CA GLU A 242 -1.81 2.97 -15.07
C GLU A 242 -1.27 2.86 -16.49
N ASP A 243 0.04 3.02 -16.68
CA ASP A 243 0.75 2.85 -17.95
C ASP A 243 1.00 1.37 -18.33
N GLY A 244 0.71 0.43 -17.41
CA GLY A 244 0.93 -0.99 -17.60
C GLY A 244 2.34 -1.47 -17.32
N LEU A 245 3.21 -0.61 -16.80
CA LEU A 245 4.55 -0.99 -16.40
C LEU A 245 4.56 -1.62 -15.00
N VAL A 246 5.40 -2.64 -14.84
CA VAL A 246 5.71 -3.25 -13.54
C VAL A 246 6.79 -2.43 -12.87
N HIS A 247 6.52 -1.96 -11.66
CA HIS A 247 7.47 -1.28 -10.79
C HIS A 247 7.70 -2.07 -9.51
N TYR A 248 8.75 -1.72 -8.76
CA TYR A 248 9.00 -2.35 -7.45
C TYR A 248 7.89 -2.04 -6.45
N CYS A 249 7.54 -0.78 -6.29
CA CYS A 249 6.44 -0.33 -5.42
C CYS A 249 6.08 1.14 -5.73
N SER A 250 5.11 1.69 -5.03
CA SER A 250 4.70 3.09 -5.18
C SER A 250 5.84 4.10 -4.95
N GLN A 251 6.80 3.76 -4.07
CA GLN A 251 7.96 4.61 -3.74
C GLN A 251 9.14 4.43 -4.71
N GLN A 252 9.18 3.35 -5.48
CA GLN A 252 10.26 3.01 -6.40
C GLN A 252 9.71 2.80 -7.82
N ARG A 253 9.01 3.79 -8.32
CA ARG A 253 8.59 3.84 -9.72
C ARG A 253 9.79 4.03 -10.63
N GLY A 254 9.68 3.52 -11.85
CA GLY A 254 10.78 3.54 -12.82
C GLY A 254 11.67 2.29 -12.78
N TYR A 255 11.49 1.40 -11.79
CA TYR A 255 12.26 0.16 -11.67
C TYR A 255 11.32 -1.03 -11.40
N PRO A 256 11.43 -2.16 -12.14
CA PRO A 256 12.21 -2.35 -13.35
C PRO A 256 11.64 -1.62 -14.58
N ALA A 257 10.43 -1.04 -14.49
CA ALA A 257 9.74 -0.31 -15.56
C ALA A 257 9.53 -1.15 -16.84
N LYS A 258 9.22 -2.44 -16.67
CA LYS A 258 8.97 -3.35 -17.79
C LYS A 258 7.48 -3.53 -18.03
N PRO A 259 6.98 -3.53 -19.27
CA PRO A 259 5.56 -3.79 -19.56
C PRO A 259 5.09 -5.13 -18.96
N LEU A 260 3.93 -5.14 -18.30
CA LEU A 260 3.41 -6.36 -17.69
C LEU A 260 3.19 -7.48 -18.70
N VAL A 261 2.78 -7.15 -19.92
CA VAL A 261 2.58 -8.13 -21.01
C VAL A 261 3.87 -8.87 -21.40
N GLU A 262 5.01 -8.25 -21.15
CA GLU A 262 6.34 -8.81 -21.41
C GLU A 262 7.01 -9.36 -20.15
N TYR A 263 6.37 -9.22 -18.97
CA TYR A 263 6.92 -9.66 -17.70
C TYR A 263 6.81 -11.18 -17.58
N THR A 264 7.94 -11.86 -17.38
CA THR A 264 8.04 -13.33 -17.42
C THR A 264 8.44 -13.92 -16.07
N ILE A 265 8.38 -15.24 -15.96
CA ILE A 265 8.91 -15.95 -14.77
C ILE A 265 10.42 -15.73 -14.60
N ASP A 266 11.17 -15.52 -15.67
CA ASP A 266 12.60 -15.21 -15.57
C ASP A 266 12.83 -13.81 -14.98
N ASP A 267 11.93 -12.85 -15.27
CA ASP A 267 11.94 -11.55 -14.58
C ASP A 267 11.65 -11.73 -13.08
N VAL A 268 10.66 -12.54 -12.71
CA VAL A 268 10.34 -12.87 -11.32
C VAL A 268 11.56 -13.47 -10.61
N ARG A 269 12.25 -14.42 -11.23
CA ARG A 269 13.46 -15.06 -10.68
C ARG A 269 14.60 -14.07 -10.52
N ARG A 270 14.85 -13.24 -11.53
CA ARG A 270 15.90 -12.21 -11.49
C ARG A 270 15.64 -11.23 -10.35
N GLU A 271 14.42 -10.70 -10.27
CA GLU A 271 14.06 -9.72 -9.25
C GLU A 271 13.99 -10.31 -7.83
N PHE A 272 13.81 -11.62 -7.69
CA PHE A 272 13.95 -12.29 -6.40
C PHE A 272 15.36 -12.17 -5.82
N LEU A 273 16.36 -12.14 -6.68
CA LEU A 273 17.78 -12.06 -6.30
C LEU A 273 18.28 -10.60 -6.26
N THR A 274 17.63 -9.69 -6.96
CA THR A 274 18.04 -8.28 -7.03
C THR A 274 17.92 -7.60 -5.66
N GLU A 275 18.99 -6.96 -5.21
CA GLU A 275 19.01 -6.16 -3.98
C GLU A 275 18.36 -4.79 -4.21
N LYS A 276 17.59 -4.33 -3.22
CA LYS A 276 16.94 -3.02 -3.23
C LYS A 276 17.49 -2.21 -2.05
N GLY A 277 18.33 -1.21 -2.34
CA GLY A 277 19.05 -0.43 -1.32
C GLY A 277 18.13 0.32 -0.33
N CYS A 278 16.87 0.60 -0.72
CA CYS A 278 15.89 1.24 0.16
C CYS A 278 15.28 0.29 1.22
N ALA A 279 15.50 -1.02 1.12
CA ALA A 279 14.86 -2.02 1.98
C ALA A 279 15.03 -1.76 3.50
N PRO A 280 16.21 -1.37 4.01
CA PRO A 280 16.41 -1.17 5.45
C PRO A 280 15.46 -0.13 6.07
N HIS A 281 15.05 0.87 5.32
CA HIS A 281 14.20 1.98 5.77
C HIS A 281 12.85 2.04 5.04
N CYS A 282 12.41 0.92 4.48
CA CYS A 282 11.15 0.84 3.73
C CYS A 282 9.93 1.01 4.65
N THR A 283 9.00 1.88 4.25
CA THR A 283 7.72 2.11 4.94
C THR A 283 6.54 1.37 4.30
N VAL A 284 6.76 0.68 3.17
CA VAL A 284 5.69 0.04 2.38
C VAL A 284 5.35 -1.33 2.99
N SER A 285 4.34 -1.36 3.85
CA SER A 285 3.95 -2.54 4.63
C SER A 285 3.63 -3.77 3.78
N CYS A 286 2.89 -3.62 2.68
CA CYS A 286 2.51 -4.75 1.82
C CYS A 286 3.75 -5.42 1.18
N VAL A 287 4.74 -4.63 0.75
CA VAL A 287 6.00 -5.18 0.21
C VAL A 287 6.76 -5.96 1.27
N HIS A 288 6.85 -5.39 2.49
CA HIS A 288 7.54 -6.04 3.59
C HIS A 288 6.86 -7.35 3.98
N GLN A 289 5.54 -7.34 4.19
CA GLN A 289 4.76 -8.51 4.60
C GLN A 289 4.90 -9.67 3.59
N ILE A 290 4.80 -9.36 2.30
CA ILE A 290 4.94 -10.36 1.24
C ILE A 290 6.37 -10.87 1.13
N SER A 291 7.36 -10.00 1.26
CA SER A 291 8.77 -10.41 1.24
C SER A 291 9.15 -11.27 2.44
N TYR A 292 8.52 -11.05 3.60
CA TYR A 292 8.78 -11.77 4.83
C TYR A 292 8.38 -13.25 4.74
N ILE A 293 7.47 -13.62 3.85
CA ILE A 293 7.11 -15.02 3.56
C ILE A 293 8.34 -15.84 3.18
N ASP A 294 9.30 -15.23 2.51
CA ASP A 294 10.54 -15.86 2.05
C ASP A 294 11.76 -15.54 2.93
N HIS A 295 11.56 -14.88 4.08
CA HIS A 295 12.67 -14.48 4.96
C HIS A 295 13.53 -15.68 5.42
N TRP A 296 12.91 -16.81 5.71
CA TRP A 296 13.60 -18.03 6.12
C TRP A 296 14.47 -18.69 5.01
N ARG A 297 14.19 -18.37 3.73
CA ARG A 297 14.94 -18.93 2.59
C ARG A 297 16.30 -18.25 2.39
N ALA A 298 16.40 -17.00 2.76
CA ALA A 298 17.62 -16.23 2.63
C ALA A 298 17.65 -15.18 3.76
N PRO A 299 17.88 -15.63 5.01
CA PRO A 299 18.10 -14.69 6.10
C PRO A 299 19.33 -13.86 5.77
N GLN A 300 19.22 -12.54 5.83
CA GLN A 300 20.37 -11.67 5.65
C GLN A 300 21.10 -11.48 6.97
N THR A 301 22.42 -11.65 6.93
CA THR A 301 23.31 -10.96 7.87
C THR A 301 23.51 -9.54 7.36
N ILE A 302 23.17 -8.53 8.13
CA ILE A 302 23.56 -7.15 7.85
C ILE A 302 25.08 -7.09 7.98
N SER A 303 25.81 -6.93 6.87
CA SER A 303 27.05 -6.18 6.94
C SER A 303 26.63 -4.73 7.16
N ALA A 304 27.12 -4.12 8.23
CA ALA A 304 26.80 -2.75 8.57
C ALA A 304 27.01 -1.87 7.33
N MET A 305 25.93 -1.38 6.74
CA MET A 305 26.05 -0.34 5.73
C MET A 305 26.54 0.93 6.44
N PRO A 306 27.51 1.64 5.89
CA PRO A 306 27.88 2.94 6.41
C PRO A 306 26.63 3.83 6.44
N ALA A 307 26.50 4.64 7.48
CA ALA A 307 25.45 5.65 7.55
C ALA A 307 25.41 6.45 6.24
N PRO A 308 24.22 6.88 5.78
CA PRO A 308 24.13 7.74 4.61
C PRO A 308 25.10 8.92 4.84
N GLN A 309 26.11 9.07 3.98
CA GLN A 309 26.89 10.29 3.97
C GLN A 309 25.91 11.39 3.60
N GLU A 310 25.82 12.42 4.43
CA GLU A 310 25.20 13.68 4.01
C GLU A 310 25.94 14.12 2.75
N ILE A 311 25.27 13.99 1.63
CA ILE A 311 25.74 14.60 0.38
C ILE A 311 25.40 16.06 0.56
N ASP A 312 26.39 16.84 0.98
CA ASP A 312 26.34 18.29 0.95
C ASP A 312 26.31 18.71 -0.53
N VAL A 313 25.09 18.76 -1.08
CA VAL A 313 24.88 19.27 -2.43
C VAL A 313 24.88 20.78 -2.30
N ASP A 314 25.97 21.41 -2.64
CA ASP A 314 26.02 22.89 -2.80
C ASP A 314 25.04 23.26 -3.92
N VAL A 315 23.85 23.71 -3.52
CA VAL A 315 22.76 24.11 -4.40
C VAL A 315 23.15 25.25 -5.34
N ARG A 316 24.33 25.88 -5.15
CA ARG A 316 24.82 26.96 -5.98
C ARG A 316 25.46 26.52 -7.31
N GLU A 317 25.80 25.23 -7.45
CA GLU A 317 26.32 24.70 -8.71
C GLU A 317 25.25 24.26 -9.72
N LEU A 318 23.96 24.18 -9.34
CA LEU A 318 22.87 23.76 -10.23
C LEU A 318 22.18 24.91 -10.98
N VAL A 319 22.63 26.16 -10.83
CA VAL A 319 22.06 27.32 -11.52
C VAL A 319 23.10 27.91 -12.46
N GLN A 320 23.58 27.14 -13.41
CA GLN A 320 24.27 27.65 -14.64
C GLN A 320 23.84 26.77 -15.82
N ILE A 321 22.64 26.97 -16.29
CA ILE A 321 22.29 26.70 -17.70
C ILE A 321 21.61 27.97 -18.20
N GLU A 322 22.30 28.70 -19.05
CA GLU A 322 21.78 29.78 -19.88
C GLU A 322 20.67 29.29 -20.82
#